data_c5010f4fdcf490fdd8e9a048eb652011
#
_entry.id   c5010f4fdcf490fdd8e9a048eb652011
#
_cell.length_a   1.000
_cell.length_b   1.000
_cell.length_c   1.000
_cell.angle_alpha   90.00
_cell.angle_beta   90.00
_cell.angle_gamma   90.00
#
_symmetry.space_group_name_H-M   'P 1'
#
loop_
_entity.id
_entity.type
_entity.pdbx_description
1 polymer ?
#
loop_
_entity_poly.entity_id
_entity_poly.type
_entity_poly.pdbx_seq_one_letter_code
_entity_poly.pdbx_strand_id
1 'polypeptide(L)'
;MDNYNNRVSWALDQSLIKAAALSHEYVTLEHLLYVLMDEQDVLELLGKMGCSHANIIRDLEENLAQRDDITVEKLDGMGPRQTLALDRVFNRAVTQVIFTGRKQMFCKDLIVSLLSETSSHAAYILKKNGASRDKVVKIIEKDFYDAFANSINRGTPRGMAGGPDSQGQIKFEDFCENLNISASEGKIDPVIGRSEEILEISEVLARRKKNNVIIVGEPGVGKTAIAEGLARNIVNDECPDMLKDKIVYSLDVTAMVAGTKYRGEFEERAKIVFEQLSAKDNVILFIDEIHMIMGAGSAGGSNIDIANLLKPLLAGGKLLCMGATTSEEYRENFEKDRALQRRFQKVVIEQPSKEDTKLIVKGLKKYYEEFHGNEYDDDALDYAVDLAERYMHGKYNPDRAIDIIDVAGARTKLHKSTGKIDRGAVEQAVSKITRIPLDMIDAKEN
;
A
#
# COMPACT_ATOMS: atom_id res chain seq x y z
N MET A 1 -14.87 9.09 1.80
CA MET A 1 -15.84 8.09 2.33
C MET A 1 -16.57 7.33 1.22
N ASP A 2 -15.92 7.02 0.10
CA ASP A 2 -16.58 6.44 -1.09
C ASP A 2 -16.03 5.08 -1.52
N ASN A 3 -15.61 4.25 -0.55
CA ASN A 3 -15.03 2.93 -0.84
C ASN A 3 -16.06 1.79 -0.78
N TYR A 4 -17.35 2.09 -0.68
CA TYR A 4 -18.41 1.08 -0.60
C TYR A 4 -19.11 0.95 -1.94
N ASN A 5 -19.39 -0.28 -2.35
CA ASN A 5 -20.35 -0.51 -3.41
C ASN A 5 -21.73 -0.04 -2.90
N ASN A 6 -22.51 0.66 -3.72
CA ASN A 6 -23.88 1.10 -3.40
C ASN A 6 -24.75 -0.05 -2.85
N ARG A 7 -24.47 -1.30 -3.22
CA ARG A 7 -25.16 -2.49 -2.74
C ARG A 7 -24.88 -2.82 -1.27
N VAL A 8 -23.67 -2.59 -0.78
CA VAL A 8 -23.33 -2.82 0.64
C VAL A 8 -24.06 -1.84 1.54
N SER A 9 -24.10 -0.55 1.17
CA SER A 9 -24.87 0.46 1.90
C SER A 9 -26.37 0.13 1.86
N TRP A 10 -26.87 -0.26 0.71
CA TRP A 10 -28.27 -0.70 0.55
C TRP A 10 -28.59 -1.91 1.44
N ALA A 11 -27.71 -2.91 1.53
CA ALA A 11 -27.92 -4.09 2.37
C ALA A 11 -27.99 -3.74 3.87
N LEU A 12 -27.21 -2.77 4.33
CA LEU A 12 -27.29 -2.25 5.70
C LEU A 12 -28.63 -1.55 5.96
N ASP A 13 -29.07 -0.68 5.03
CA ASP A 13 -30.35 0.01 5.14
C ASP A 13 -31.53 -0.97 5.13
N GLN A 14 -31.52 -1.98 4.27
CA GLN A 14 -32.54 -3.03 4.23
C GLN A 14 -32.57 -3.88 5.50
N SER A 15 -31.41 -4.09 6.14
CA SER A 15 -31.34 -4.80 7.42
C SER A 15 -32.05 -4.03 8.54
N LEU A 16 -31.94 -2.68 8.54
CA LEU A 16 -32.70 -1.80 9.44
C LEU A 16 -34.21 -1.88 9.18
N ILE A 17 -34.61 -1.84 7.91
CA ILE A 17 -36.02 -1.95 7.50
C ILE A 17 -36.58 -3.32 7.90
N LYS A 18 -35.82 -4.41 7.71
CA LYS A 18 -36.25 -5.76 8.09
C LYS A 18 -36.44 -5.89 9.59
N ALA A 19 -35.52 -5.35 10.41
CA ALA A 19 -35.64 -5.36 11.86
C ALA A 19 -36.86 -4.54 12.32
N ALA A 20 -37.10 -3.37 11.70
CA ALA A 20 -38.28 -2.57 11.98
C ALA A 20 -39.59 -3.31 11.63
N ALA A 21 -39.63 -4.01 10.50
CA ALA A 21 -40.82 -4.80 10.08
C ALA A 21 -41.12 -5.95 11.04
N LEU A 22 -40.12 -6.49 11.74
CA LEU A 22 -40.26 -7.53 12.77
C LEU A 22 -40.50 -6.93 14.17
N SER A 23 -40.58 -5.62 14.31
CA SER A 23 -40.68 -4.91 15.61
C SER A 23 -39.49 -5.24 16.56
N HIS A 24 -38.28 -5.45 16.01
CA HIS A 24 -37.10 -5.69 16.78
C HIS A 24 -36.40 -4.37 17.13
N GLU A 25 -35.98 -4.21 18.40
CA GLU A 25 -35.25 -3.02 18.88
C GLU A 25 -33.85 -2.92 18.31
N TYR A 26 -33.24 -4.07 17.98
CA TYR A 26 -31.84 -4.14 17.51
C TYR A 26 -31.75 -4.80 16.15
N VAL A 27 -30.86 -4.24 15.30
CA VAL A 27 -30.42 -4.90 14.07
C VAL A 27 -29.28 -5.85 14.38
N THR A 28 -29.50 -7.14 14.19
CA THR A 28 -28.53 -8.20 14.46
C THR A 28 -27.89 -8.73 13.18
N LEU A 29 -26.89 -9.60 13.32
CA LEU A 29 -26.20 -10.22 12.18
C LEU A 29 -27.11 -11.14 11.36
N GLU A 30 -28.16 -11.66 11.97
CA GLU A 30 -29.19 -12.48 11.31
C GLU A 30 -30.02 -11.64 10.34
N HIS A 31 -30.37 -10.40 10.69
CA HIS A 31 -31.02 -9.46 9.78
C HIS A 31 -30.14 -9.13 8.58
N LEU A 32 -28.86 -8.84 8.83
CA LEU A 32 -27.88 -8.60 7.77
C LEU A 32 -27.76 -9.80 6.85
N LEU A 33 -27.58 -11.00 7.42
CA LEU A 33 -27.45 -12.22 6.62
C LEU A 33 -28.70 -12.48 5.79
N TYR A 34 -29.89 -12.24 6.34
CA TYR A 34 -31.16 -12.41 5.62
C TYR A 34 -31.19 -11.55 4.35
N VAL A 35 -30.83 -10.27 4.47
CA VAL A 35 -30.80 -9.35 3.31
C VAL A 35 -29.69 -9.72 2.32
N LEU A 36 -28.55 -10.17 2.80
CA LEU A 36 -27.43 -10.61 1.95
C LEU A 36 -27.79 -11.85 1.10
N MET A 37 -28.80 -12.63 1.50
CA MET A 37 -29.28 -13.78 0.71
C MET A 37 -29.93 -13.37 -0.62
N ASP A 38 -30.35 -12.12 -0.79
CA ASP A 38 -30.91 -11.59 -2.04
C ASP A 38 -29.85 -11.00 -2.98
N GLU A 39 -28.58 -10.87 -2.52
CA GLU A 39 -27.50 -10.30 -3.30
C GLU A 39 -26.86 -11.35 -4.24
N GLN A 40 -26.74 -10.99 -5.51
CA GLN A 40 -26.30 -11.91 -6.55
C GLN A 40 -24.88 -12.45 -6.32
N ASP A 41 -23.96 -11.60 -5.85
CA ASP A 41 -22.57 -12.00 -5.54
C ASP A 41 -22.49 -13.00 -4.38
N VAL A 42 -23.43 -12.91 -3.43
CA VAL A 42 -23.57 -13.85 -2.31
C VAL A 42 -24.20 -15.16 -2.78
N LEU A 43 -25.23 -15.11 -3.64
CA LEU A 43 -25.86 -16.29 -4.24
C LEU A 43 -24.86 -17.11 -5.05
N GLU A 44 -24.06 -16.46 -5.88
CA GLU A 44 -22.99 -17.11 -6.65
C GLU A 44 -21.94 -17.74 -5.74
N LEU A 45 -21.55 -17.05 -4.67
CA LEU A 45 -20.60 -17.56 -3.67
C LEU A 45 -21.15 -18.82 -2.98
N LEU A 46 -22.39 -18.79 -2.51
CA LEU A 46 -23.06 -19.92 -1.86
C LEU A 46 -23.23 -21.11 -2.81
N GLY A 47 -23.60 -20.85 -4.06
CA GLY A 47 -23.70 -21.87 -5.12
C GLY A 47 -22.37 -22.57 -5.38
N LYS A 48 -21.25 -21.85 -5.47
CA LYS A 48 -19.91 -22.41 -5.61
C LYS A 48 -19.48 -23.28 -4.40
N MET A 49 -20.04 -23.01 -3.22
CA MET A 49 -19.79 -23.81 -2.02
C MET A 49 -20.70 -25.03 -1.88
N GLY A 50 -21.74 -25.14 -2.73
CA GLY A 50 -22.76 -26.18 -2.61
C GLY A 50 -23.73 -25.96 -1.44
N CYS A 51 -23.86 -24.71 -0.93
CA CYS A 51 -24.79 -24.38 0.13
C CYS A 51 -26.22 -24.19 -0.41
N SER A 52 -27.20 -24.71 0.30
CA SER A 52 -28.62 -24.55 -0.07
C SER A 52 -29.15 -23.20 0.43
N HIS A 53 -29.39 -22.28 -0.50
CA HIS A 53 -30.01 -20.98 -0.22
C HIS A 53 -31.35 -21.13 0.52
N ALA A 54 -32.25 -22.02 0.05
CA ALA A 54 -33.56 -22.22 0.65
C ALA A 54 -33.48 -22.69 2.12
N ASN A 55 -32.49 -23.53 2.46
CA ASN A 55 -32.31 -23.98 3.85
C ASN A 55 -31.78 -22.84 4.74
N ILE A 56 -30.88 -21.99 4.22
CA ILE A 56 -30.35 -20.84 4.98
C ILE A 56 -31.47 -19.85 5.27
N ILE A 57 -32.31 -19.50 4.27
CA ILE A 57 -33.46 -18.61 4.45
C ILE A 57 -34.42 -19.16 5.49
N ARG A 58 -34.81 -20.43 5.37
CA ARG A 58 -35.71 -21.06 6.35
C ARG A 58 -35.15 -21.01 7.76
N ASP A 59 -33.89 -21.40 7.95
CA ASP A 59 -33.23 -21.39 9.25
C ASP A 59 -33.15 -19.95 9.83
N LEU A 60 -32.97 -18.94 8.97
CA LEU A 60 -32.98 -17.52 9.38
C LEU A 60 -34.37 -17.03 9.78
N GLU A 61 -35.42 -17.38 9.01
CA GLU A 61 -36.80 -17.01 9.32
C GLU A 61 -37.25 -17.65 10.63
N GLU A 62 -36.95 -18.93 10.85
CA GLU A 62 -37.21 -19.62 12.12
C GLU A 62 -36.49 -18.95 13.29
N ASN A 63 -35.23 -18.56 13.11
CA ASN A 63 -34.46 -17.89 14.16
C ASN A 63 -35.00 -16.50 14.46
N LEU A 64 -35.27 -15.68 13.44
CA LEU A 64 -35.77 -14.33 13.61
C LEU A 64 -37.17 -14.30 14.21
N ALA A 65 -38.03 -15.28 13.90
CA ALA A 65 -39.38 -15.40 14.46
C ALA A 65 -39.39 -15.81 15.96
N GLN A 66 -38.29 -16.37 16.47
CA GLN A 66 -38.13 -16.81 17.87
C GLN A 66 -37.38 -15.78 18.75
N ARG A 67 -37.11 -14.59 18.23
CA ARG A 67 -36.32 -13.53 18.92
C ARG A 67 -37.20 -12.63 19.78
N ASP A 68 -37.94 -13.23 20.73
CA ASP A 68 -38.76 -12.46 21.69
C ASP A 68 -37.91 -11.55 22.61
N ASP A 69 -36.61 -11.86 22.76
CA ASP A 69 -35.65 -11.10 23.56
C ASP A 69 -35.34 -9.69 23.03
N ILE A 70 -35.58 -9.43 21.74
CA ILE A 70 -35.40 -8.12 21.11
C ILE A 70 -36.67 -7.54 20.49
N THR A 71 -37.83 -8.22 20.63
CA THR A 71 -39.09 -7.76 20.12
C THR A 71 -39.75 -6.76 21.10
N VAL A 72 -40.19 -5.62 20.58
CA VAL A 72 -40.79 -4.54 21.35
C VAL A 72 -42.20 -4.21 20.83
N GLU A 73 -43.15 -3.80 21.73
CA GLU A 73 -44.51 -3.41 21.34
C GLU A 73 -44.53 -2.15 20.48
N LYS A 74 -43.62 -1.22 20.70
CA LYS A 74 -43.41 -0.01 19.90
C LYS A 74 -41.93 0.31 19.78
N LEU A 75 -41.49 0.54 18.57
CA LEU A 75 -40.14 1.09 18.32
C LEU A 75 -40.14 2.59 18.72
N ASP A 76 -39.09 3.00 19.41
CA ASP A 76 -38.82 4.40 19.67
C ASP A 76 -38.74 5.17 18.34
N GLY A 77 -39.08 6.44 18.33
CA GLY A 77 -39.15 7.25 17.11
C GLY A 77 -37.86 7.35 16.26
N MET A 78 -36.76 6.78 16.74
CA MET A 78 -35.46 6.68 16.02
C MET A 78 -35.28 5.36 15.25
N GLY A 79 -36.20 4.38 15.37
CA GLY A 79 -36.09 3.07 14.73
C GLY A 79 -35.11 2.10 15.42
N PRO A 80 -34.84 0.92 14.82
CA PRO A 80 -33.96 -0.10 15.38
C PRO A 80 -32.52 0.38 15.52
N ARG A 81 -31.83 -0.02 16.61
CA ARG A 81 -30.43 0.34 16.88
C ARG A 81 -29.48 -0.73 16.33
N GLN A 82 -28.35 -0.31 15.82
CA GLN A 82 -27.30 -1.24 15.36
C GLN A 82 -26.59 -1.89 16.55
N THR A 83 -26.30 -3.20 16.44
CA THR A 83 -25.54 -3.93 17.46
C THR A 83 -24.01 -3.73 17.24
N LEU A 84 -23.25 -3.77 18.34
CA LEU A 84 -21.78 -3.75 18.27
C LEU A 84 -21.20 -4.91 17.44
N ALA A 85 -21.90 -6.01 17.32
CA ALA A 85 -21.51 -7.14 16.48
C ALA A 85 -21.58 -6.78 14.98
N LEU A 86 -22.60 -6.01 14.60
CA LEU A 86 -22.74 -5.50 13.23
C LEU A 86 -21.57 -4.58 12.87
N ASP A 87 -21.24 -3.64 13.77
CA ASP A 87 -20.12 -2.72 13.58
C ASP A 87 -18.79 -3.48 13.45
N ARG A 88 -18.56 -4.51 14.28
CA ARG A 88 -17.34 -5.32 14.19
C ARG A 88 -17.22 -6.06 12.87
N VAL A 89 -18.31 -6.67 12.39
CA VAL A 89 -18.35 -7.40 11.12
C VAL A 89 -18.05 -6.44 9.96
N PHE A 90 -18.66 -5.27 9.98
CA PHE A 90 -18.45 -4.26 8.95
C PHE A 90 -17.02 -3.73 8.93
N ASN A 91 -16.50 -3.28 10.08
CA ASN A 91 -15.13 -2.78 10.20
C ASN A 91 -14.08 -3.84 9.81
N ARG A 92 -14.31 -5.10 10.15
CA ARG A 92 -13.42 -6.21 9.75
C ARG A 92 -13.45 -6.43 8.23
N ALA A 93 -14.62 -6.36 7.61
CA ALA A 93 -14.75 -6.48 6.15
C ALA A 93 -14.03 -5.32 5.44
N VAL A 94 -14.21 -4.08 5.90
CA VAL A 94 -13.47 -2.90 5.39
C VAL A 94 -11.97 -3.10 5.49
N THR A 95 -11.50 -3.46 6.68
CA THR A 95 -10.07 -3.71 6.93
C THR A 95 -9.53 -4.78 5.99
N GLN A 96 -10.26 -5.88 5.81
CA GLN A 96 -9.86 -6.97 4.91
C GLN A 96 -9.79 -6.51 3.44
N VAL A 97 -10.73 -5.70 2.98
CA VAL A 97 -10.73 -5.15 1.60
C VAL A 97 -9.53 -4.22 1.39
N ILE A 98 -9.21 -3.36 2.37
CA ILE A 98 -8.03 -2.49 2.33
C ILE A 98 -6.75 -3.32 2.27
N PHE A 99 -6.59 -4.32 3.13
CA PHE A 99 -5.42 -5.21 3.14
C PHE A 99 -5.25 -6.05 1.86
N THR A 100 -6.34 -6.32 1.14
CA THR A 100 -6.28 -7.01 -0.16
C THR A 100 -6.06 -6.07 -1.34
N GLY A 101 -5.82 -4.78 -1.11
CA GLY A 101 -5.56 -3.77 -2.15
C GLY A 101 -6.77 -3.47 -3.04
N ARG A 102 -7.97 -3.93 -2.68
CA ARG A 102 -9.19 -3.69 -3.45
C ARG A 102 -9.76 -2.31 -3.14
N LYS A 103 -10.25 -1.62 -4.17
CA LYS A 103 -10.84 -0.27 -4.04
C LYS A 103 -12.29 -0.27 -3.60
N GLN A 104 -13.00 -1.42 -3.70
CA GLN A 104 -14.42 -1.53 -3.40
C GLN A 104 -14.72 -2.79 -2.59
N MET A 105 -15.63 -2.67 -1.62
CA MET A 105 -16.17 -3.76 -0.83
C MET A 105 -17.47 -4.29 -1.47
N PHE A 106 -17.64 -5.60 -1.52
CA PHE A 106 -18.82 -6.29 -2.04
C PHE A 106 -19.57 -7.02 -0.92
N CYS A 107 -20.83 -7.38 -1.16
CA CYS A 107 -21.65 -8.09 -0.17
C CYS A 107 -21.05 -9.45 0.25
N LYS A 108 -20.40 -10.15 -0.66
CA LYS A 108 -19.66 -11.39 -0.35
C LYS A 108 -18.51 -11.22 0.66
N ASP A 109 -17.94 -10.02 0.81
CA ASP A 109 -16.88 -9.74 1.80
C ASP A 109 -17.45 -9.73 3.23
N LEU A 110 -18.70 -9.31 3.38
CA LEU A 110 -19.42 -9.40 4.65
C LEU A 110 -19.63 -10.85 5.10
N ILE A 111 -19.82 -11.81 4.18
CA ILE A 111 -19.95 -13.24 4.51
C ILE A 111 -18.68 -13.79 5.18
N VAL A 112 -17.48 -13.36 4.71
CA VAL A 112 -16.19 -13.75 5.35
C VAL A 112 -16.14 -13.26 6.79
N SER A 113 -16.54 -12.01 6.99
CA SER A 113 -16.52 -11.39 8.32
C SER A 113 -17.58 -11.96 9.26
N LEU A 114 -18.78 -12.29 8.74
CA LEU A 114 -19.82 -13.00 9.49
C LEU A 114 -19.36 -14.37 9.99
N LEU A 115 -18.69 -15.16 9.15
CA LEU A 115 -18.16 -16.45 9.52
C LEU A 115 -17.07 -16.40 10.61
N SER A 116 -16.48 -15.24 10.82
CA SER A 116 -15.50 -14.98 11.88
C SER A 116 -16.14 -14.67 13.24
N GLU A 117 -17.44 -14.33 13.30
CA GLU A 117 -18.19 -14.12 14.55
C GLU A 117 -18.74 -15.46 15.08
N THR A 118 -17.85 -16.23 15.72
CA THR A 118 -18.13 -17.62 16.11
C THR A 118 -19.30 -17.79 17.09
N SER A 119 -19.66 -16.74 17.82
CA SER A 119 -20.76 -16.71 18.79
C SER A 119 -22.10 -16.26 18.21
N SER A 120 -22.19 -15.95 16.89
CA SER A 120 -23.44 -15.51 16.27
C SER A 120 -24.25 -16.67 15.67
N HIS A 121 -25.56 -16.58 15.75
CA HIS A 121 -26.48 -17.52 15.08
C HIS A 121 -26.32 -17.44 13.55
N ALA A 122 -26.06 -16.25 12.98
CA ALA A 122 -25.79 -16.10 11.56
C ALA A 122 -24.60 -16.93 11.09
N ALA A 123 -23.48 -16.91 11.85
CA ALA A 123 -22.33 -17.76 11.55
C ALA A 123 -22.62 -19.27 11.74
N TYR A 124 -23.42 -19.60 12.73
CA TYR A 124 -23.86 -20.97 12.96
C TYR A 124 -24.71 -21.50 11.81
N ILE A 125 -25.70 -20.73 11.34
CA ILE A 125 -26.58 -21.10 10.22
C ILE A 125 -25.76 -21.31 8.95
N LEU A 126 -24.82 -20.40 8.64
CA LEU A 126 -23.93 -20.57 7.50
C LEU A 126 -23.10 -21.87 7.59
N LYS A 127 -22.49 -22.15 8.75
CA LYS A 127 -21.69 -23.36 8.99
C LYS A 127 -22.53 -24.64 8.92
N LYS A 128 -23.71 -24.63 9.49
CA LYS A 128 -24.69 -25.74 9.45
C LYS A 128 -25.04 -26.11 8.00
N ASN A 129 -25.13 -25.11 7.12
CA ASN A 129 -25.42 -25.29 5.71
C ASN A 129 -24.16 -25.48 4.82
N GLY A 130 -23.00 -25.76 5.41
CA GLY A 130 -21.79 -26.17 4.68
C GLY A 130 -20.83 -25.04 4.30
N ALA A 131 -21.13 -23.79 4.67
CA ALA A 131 -20.21 -22.68 4.48
C ALA A 131 -19.07 -22.74 5.51
N SER A 132 -17.85 -22.50 5.06
CA SER A 132 -16.69 -22.31 5.93
C SER A 132 -15.87 -21.12 5.47
N ARG A 133 -15.24 -20.43 6.42
CA ARG A 133 -14.42 -19.25 6.12
C ARG A 133 -13.36 -19.55 5.06
N ASP A 134 -12.66 -20.67 5.19
CA ASP A 134 -11.58 -21.06 4.27
C ASP A 134 -12.09 -21.32 2.84
N LYS A 135 -13.30 -21.93 2.70
CA LYS A 135 -13.91 -22.10 1.39
C LYS A 135 -14.30 -20.76 0.77
N VAL A 136 -14.91 -19.86 1.56
CA VAL A 136 -15.32 -18.53 1.09
C VAL A 136 -14.12 -17.72 0.60
N VAL A 137 -13.05 -17.67 1.40
CA VAL A 137 -11.82 -16.95 1.05
C VAL A 137 -11.24 -17.49 -0.26
N LYS A 138 -11.10 -18.82 -0.41
CA LYS A 138 -10.59 -19.46 -1.62
C LYS A 138 -11.40 -19.13 -2.88
N ILE A 139 -12.72 -19.05 -2.74
CA ILE A 139 -13.60 -18.73 -3.89
C ILE A 139 -13.47 -17.25 -4.27
N ILE A 140 -13.49 -16.34 -3.30
CA ILE A 140 -13.35 -14.90 -3.55
C ILE A 140 -12.01 -14.59 -4.22
N GLU A 141 -10.95 -15.22 -3.76
CA GLU A 141 -9.61 -15.08 -4.33
C GLU A 141 -9.58 -15.61 -5.77
N LYS A 142 -10.14 -16.80 -6.01
CA LYS A 142 -10.21 -17.36 -7.37
C LYS A 142 -10.99 -16.46 -8.34
N ASP A 143 -12.14 -15.94 -7.93
CA ASP A 143 -12.95 -15.01 -8.73
C ASP A 143 -12.19 -13.72 -9.08
N PHE A 144 -11.37 -13.22 -8.14
CA PHE A 144 -10.53 -12.05 -8.38
C PHE A 144 -9.44 -12.35 -9.42
N TYR A 145 -8.80 -13.53 -9.34
CA TYR A 145 -7.80 -13.94 -10.33
C TYR A 145 -8.40 -14.13 -11.74
N ASP A 146 -9.57 -14.76 -11.83
CA ASP A 146 -10.25 -14.98 -13.10
C ASP A 146 -10.68 -13.64 -13.74
N ALA A 147 -11.12 -12.68 -12.95
CA ALA A 147 -11.45 -11.34 -13.41
C ALA A 147 -10.21 -10.56 -13.87
N PHE A 148 -9.10 -10.66 -13.14
CA PHE A 148 -7.82 -10.03 -13.49
C PHE A 148 -7.20 -10.63 -14.74
N ALA A 149 -7.18 -11.96 -14.89
CA ALA A 149 -6.72 -12.65 -16.09
C ALA A 149 -7.55 -12.26 -17.32
N ASN A 150 -8.87 -12.08 -17.17
CA ASN A 150 -9.75 -11.62 -18.24
C ASN A 150 -9.57 -10.14 -18.60
N SER A 151 -9.10 -9.30 -17.66
CA SER A 151 -8.81 -7.89 -17.95
C SER A 151 -7.52 -7.70 -18.75
N ILE A 152 -6.50 -8.53 -18.51
CA ILE A 152 -5.26 -8.56 -19.28
C ILE A 152 -5.52 -9.01 -20.72
N ASN A 153 -6.43 -9.97 -20.93
CA ASN A 153 -6.76 -10.49 -22.25
C ASN A 153 -7.58 -9.54 -23.16
N ARG A 154 -8.09 -8.41 -22.63
CA ARG A 154 -8.86 -7.43 -23.43
C ARG A 154 -8.02 -6.30 -24.04
N GLY A 155 -6.70 -6.26 -23.77
CA GLY A 155 -5.82 -5.16 -24.16
C GLY A 155 -4.85 -5.41 -25.32
N THR A 156 -4.85 -6.57 -26.00
CA THR A 156 -3.96 -6.81 -27.17
C THR A 156 -4.72 -7.31 -28.39
N PRO A 157 -4.41 -6.78 -29.61
CA PRO A 157 -5.00 -7.29 -30.85
C PRO A 157 -4.49 -8.70 -31.14
N ARG A 158 -5.43 -9.57 -31.53
CA ARG A 158 -5.21 -10.95 -31.91
C ARG A 158 -4.12 -11.12 -32.97
N GLY A 159 -3.15 -11.96 -32.68
CA GLY A 159 -2.28 -12.60 -33.68
C GLY A 159 -1.71 -13.91 -33.16
N MET A 160 -2.24 -15.00 -33.67
CA MET A 160 -1.73 -16.38 -33.73
C MET A 160 -1.81 -17.31 -32.51
N ALA A 161 -2.43 -18.44 -32.80
CA ALA A 161 -2.76 -19.59 -32.00
C ALA A 161 -1.56 -20.36 -31.46
N GLY A 162 -1.72 -20.84 -30.21
CA GLY A 162 -0.89 -21.86 -29.56
C GLY A 162 -1.62 -22.46 -28.37
N GLY A 163 -1.65 -23.77 -28.24
CA GLY A 163 -2.51 -24.66 -27.48
C GLY A 163 -2.45 -24.54 -25.93
N PRO A 164 -3.20 -25.43 -25.24
CA PRO A 164 -3.51 -25.30 -23.80
C PRO A 164 -2.40 -25.91 -22.93
N ASP A 165 -1.37 -25.12 -22.66
CA ASP A 165 -0.36 -25.37 -21.62
C ASP A 165 0.48 -24.10 -21.42
N SER A 166 -0.11 -23.09 -20.73
CA SER A 166 0.67 -21.96 -20.25
C SER A 166 0.25 -21.62 -18.82
N GLN A 167 0.85 -22.32 -17.85
CA GLN A 167 1.21 -21.70 -16.57
C GLN A 167 1.98 -20.43 -16.92
N GLY A 168 1.40 -19.25 -16.70
CA GLY A 168 2.05 -17.98 -16.97
C GLY A 168 3.37 -17.93 -16.22
N GLN A 169 4.48 -17.97 -16.97
CA GLN A 169 5.83 -17.97 -16.41
C GLN A 169 6.02 -16.67 -15.65
N ILE A 170 6.25 -16.75 -14.35
CA ILE A 170 6.54 -15.59 -13.48
C ILE A 170 7.76 -14.88 -14.08
N LYS A 171 7.60 -13.60 -14.42
CA LYS A 171 8.67 -12.76 -14.94
C LYS A 171 9.05 -11.73 -13.86
N PHE A 172 10.33 -11.47 -13.69
CA PHE A 172 10.78 -10.48 -12.70
C PHE A 172 10.30 -9.07 -13.07
N GLU A 173 10.08 -8.77 -14.35
CA GLU A 173 9.55 -7.49 -14.83
C GLU A 173 8.14 -7.17 -14.30
N ASP A 174 7.39 -8.18 -13.88
CA ASP A 174 6.05 -7.99 -13.29
C ASP A 174 6.12 -7.43 -11.85
N PHE A 175 7.31 -7.50 -11.23
CA PHE A 175 7.55 -7.14 -9.82
C PHE A 175 8.70 -6.14 -9.65
N CYS A 176 9.38 -5.76 -10.73
CA CYS A 176 10.52 -4.86 -10.67
C CYS A 176 10.38 -3.74 -11.68
N GLU A 177 10.47 -2.50 -11.22
CA GLU A 177 10.57 -1.34 -12.07
C GLU A 177 12.02 -1.09 -12.49
N ASN A 178 12.25 -0.81 -13.77
CA ASN A 178 13.56 -0.43 -14.29
C ASN A 178 13.74 1.08 -14.13
N LEU A 179 14.50 1.50 -13.11
CA LEU A 179 14.71 2.92 -12.82
C LEU A 179 15.54 3.63 -13.90
N ASN A 180 16.40 2.93 -14.64
CA ASN A 180 17.13 3.55 -15.76
C ASN A 180 16.19 3.95 -16.89
N ILE A 181 15.18 3.14 -17.20
CA ILE A 181 14.14 3.50 -18.18
C ILE A 181 13.33 4.69 -17.66
N SER A 182 12.85 4.64 -16.42
CA SER A 182 12.10 5.73 -15.81
C SER A 182 12.90 7.03 -15.78
N ALA A 183 14.23 6.96 -15.56
CA ALA A 183 15.13 8.11 -15.64
C ALA A 183 15.26 8.65 -17.07
N SER A 184 15.43 7.77 -18.07
CA SER A 184 15.56 8.17 -19.48
C SER A 184 14.29 8.79 -20.05
N GLU A 185 13.13 8.37 -19.55
CA GLU A 185 11.82 8.92 -19.92
C GLU A 185 11.47 10.21 -19.16
N GLY A 186 12.34 10.69 -18.27
CA GLY A 186 12.11 11.90 -17.49
C GLY A 186 11.03 11.75 -16.40
N LYS A 187 10.72 10.53 -16.00
CA LYS A 187 9.73 10.24 -14.95
C LYS A 187 10.28 10.37 -13.53
N ILE A 188 11.61 10.43 -13.41
CA ILE A 188 12.30 10.58 -12.13
C ILE A 188 12.70 12.03 -11.94
N ASP A 189 12.33 12.60 -10.81
CA ASP A 189 12.70 13.92 -10.41
C ASP A 189 14.22 14.06 -10.19
N PRO A 190 14.83 15.25 -10.39
CA PRO A 190 16.25 15.42 -10.13
C PRO A 190 16.55 15.31 -8.64
N VAL A 191 17.59 14.55 -8.31
CA VAL A 191 18.10 14.47 -6.95
C VAL A 191 19.07 15.61 -6.70
N ILE A 192 18.78 16.45 -5.72
CA ILE A 192 19.51 17.67 -5.41
C ILE A 192 20.15 17.53 -4.04
N GLY A 193 21.42 17.90 -3.94
CA GLY A 193 22.15 17.94 -2.66
C GLY A 193 22.52 16.58 -2.08
N ARG A 194 22.54 15.49 -2.89
CA ARG A 194 22.87 14.12 -2.46
C ARG A 194 24.04 13.50 -3.25
N SER A 195 24.87 14.33 -3.87
CA SER A 195 25.96 13.84 -4.70
C SER A 195 27.00 13.06 -3.92
N GLU A 196 27.29 13.47 -2.69
CA GLU A 196 28.27 12.79 -1.82
C GLU A 196 27.77 11.42 -1.40
N GLU A 197 26.51 11.29 -1.00
CA GLU A 197 25.90 10.01 -0.59
C GLU A 197 25.78 9.05 -1.77
N ILE A 198 25.43 9.55 -2.97
CA ILE A 198 25.37 8.73 -4.19
C ILE A 198 26.78 8.27 -4.57
N LEU A 199 27.80 9.11 -4.41
CA LEU A 199 29.19 8.73 -4.65
C LEU A 199 29.66 7.65 -3.66
N GLU A 200 29.40 7.81 -2.36
CA GLU A 200 29.70 6.81 -1.33
C GLU A 200 29.06 5.45 -1.66
N ILE A 201 27.78 5.46 -2.03
CA ILE A 201 27.05 4.25 -2.43
C ILE A 201 27.69 3.63 -3.68
N SER A 202 28.05 4.43 -4.67
CA SER A 202 28.72 3.98 -5.89
C SER A 202 30.06 3.32 -5.60
N GLU A 203 30.86 3.90 -4.69
CA GLU A 203 32.11 3.33 -4.23
C GLU A 203 31.93 1.99 -3.52
N VAL A 204 30.90 1.85 -2.70
CA VAL A 204 30.58 0.60 -2.02
C VAL A 204 30.17 -0.47 -3.03
N LEU A 205 29.30 -0.16 -3.98
CA LEU A 205 28.86 -1.10 -5.03
C LEU A 205 30.01 -1.57 -5.92
N ALA A 206 31.04 -0.73 -6.12
CA ALA A 206 32.24 -1.07 -6.87
C ALA A 206 33.24 -1.96 -6.12
N ARG A 207 33.05 -2.24 -4.84
CA ARG A 207 33.97 -3.08 -4.03
C ARG A 207 33.92 -4.55 -4.46
N ARG A 208 35.05 -5.24 -4.30
CA ARG A 208 35.09 -6.70 -4.53
C ARG A 208 34.35 -7.53 -3.48
N LYS A 209 34.25 -7.03 -2.25
CA LYS A 209 33.60 -7.68 -1.10
C LYS A 209 32.82 -6.63 -0.34
N LYS A 210 31.73 -7.05 0.30
CA LYS A 210 30.82 -6.16 1.04
C LYS A 210 30.32 -5.03 0.12
N ASN A 211 29.90 -5.44 -1.07
CA ASN A 211 29.48 -4.60 -2.18
C ASN A 211 27.95 -4.39 -2.24
N ASN A 212 27.25 -4.64 -1.14
CA ASN A 212 25.84 -4.29 -1.01
C ASN A 212 25.70 -3.15 0.00
N VAL A 213 24.69 -2.33 -0.20
CA VAL A 213 24.43 -1.14 0.61
C VAL A 213 23.13 -1.27 1.38
N ILE A 214 23.16 -0.90 2.64
CA ILE A 214 21.94 -0.64 3.42
C ILE A 214 21.89 0.84 3.75
N ILE A 215 20.92 1.53 3.16
CA ILE A 215 20.63 2.94 3.35
C ILE A 215 19.74 3.06 4.59
N VAL A 216 20.23 3.75 5.61
CA VAL A 216 19.53 3.90 6.88
C VAL A 216 19.23 5.38 7.13
N GLY A 217 17.98 5.72 7.35
CA GLY A 217 17.58 7.10 7.63
C GLY A 217 16.11 7.18 8.00
N GLU A 218 15.72 8.28 8.58
CA GLU A 218 14.34 8.52 9.00
C GLU A 218 13.36 8.56 7.80
N PRO A 219 12.06 8.33 8.00
CA PRO A 219 11.07 8.45 6.92
C PRO A 219 11.08 9.85 6.32
N GLY A 220 11.02 9.97 4.98
CA GLY A 220 10.95 11.26 4.30
C GLY A 220 12.28 12.00 4.11
N VAL A 221 13.44 11.40 4.46
CA VAL A 221 14.75 12.04 4.21
C VAL A 221 15.26 11.88 2.77
N GLY A 222 14.57 11.10 1.93
CA GLY A 222 14.92 10.90 0.52
C GLY A 222 15.73 9.63 0.23
N LYS A 223 15.54 8.54 0.98
CA LYS A 223 16.25 7.27 0.74
C LYS A 223 15.98 6.70 -0.65
N THR A 224 14.73 6.70 -1.09
CA THR A 224 14.31 6.22 -2.42
C THR A 224 14.90 7.10 -3.53
N ALA A 225 14.89 8.42 -3.34
CA ALA A 225 15.47 9.39 -4.28
C ALA A 225 16.96 9.12 -4.55
N ILE A 226 17.71 8.58 -3.60
CA ILE A 226 19.12 8.21 -3.81
C ILE A 226 19.27 7.06 -4.82
N ALA A 227 18.39 6.05 -4.77
CA ALA A 227 18.43 4.96 -5.75
C ALA A 227 18.04 5.46 -7.15
N GLU A 228 17.06 6.35 -7.22
CA GLU A 228 16.64 7.03 -8.44
C GLU A 228 17.76 7.93 -9.00
N GLY A 229 18.45 8.69 -8.13
CA GLY A 229 19.60 9.48 -8.48
C GLY A 229 20.76 8.67 -9.02
N LEU A 230 21.04 7.50 -8.43
CA LEU A 230 22.05 6.58 -8.95
C LEU A 230 21.68 6.11 -10.36
N ALA A 231 20.41 5.70 -10.59
CA ALA A 231 19.95 5.27 -11.90
C ALA A 231 20.09 6.40 -12.94
N ARG A 232 19.76 7.63 -12.56
CA ARG A 232 19.92 8.81 -13.42
C ARG A 232 21.38 9.10 -13.73
N ASN A 233 22.28 9.03 -12.75
CA ASN A 233 23.71 9.19 -12.97
C ASN A 233 24.29 8.12 -13.90
N ILE A 234 23.78 6.88 -13.83
CA ILE A 234 24.18 5.81 -14.76
C ILE A 234 23.73 6.14 -16.18
N VAL A 235 22.49 6.61 -16.36
CA VAL A 235 21.95 6.99 -17.68
C VAL A 235 22.68 8.17 -18.29
N ASN A 236 23.14 9.12 -17.46
CA ASN A 236 23.87 10.31 -17.90
C ASN A 236 25.38 10.12 -18.04
N ASP A 237 25.91 8.91 -17.82
CA ASP A 237 27.36 8.63 -17.74
C ASP A 237 28.10 9.39 -16.62
N GLU A 238 27.38 9.82 -15.59
CA GLU A 238 27.90 10.56 -14.42
C GLU A 238 28.25 9.62 -13.25
N CYS A 239 28.64 8.37 -13.54
CA CYS A 239 28.96 7.37 -12.54
C CYS A 239 30.34 6.74 -12.81
N PRO A 240 30.95 6.04 -11.81
CA PRO A 240 32.17 5.28 -12.02
C PRO A 240 32.04 4.25 -13.16
N ASP A 241 33.12 4.04 -13.93
CA ASP A 241 33.12 3.16 -15.11
C ASP A 241 32.56 1.75 -14.84
N MET A 242 32.75 1.23 -13.63
CA MET A 242 32.26 -0.10 -13.23
C MET A 242 30.72 -0.17 -13.12
N LEU A 243 30.04 0.96 -13.07
CA LEU A 243 28.58 1.04 -12.92
C LEU A 243 27.86 1.47 -14.21
N LYS A 244 28.58 1.90 -15.27
CA LYS A 244 28.00 2.43 -16.50
C LYS A 244 27.03 1.48 -17.20
N ASP A 245 27.31 0.17 -17.16
CA ASP A 245 26.46 -0.85 -17.78
C ASP A 245 25.39 -1.41 -16.81
N LYS A 246 25.33 -0.89 -15.59
CA LYS A 246 24.41 -1.42 -14.58
C LYS A 246 22.99 -0.86 -14.78
N ILE A 247 22.02 -1.70 -14.44
CA ILE A 247 20.59 -1.37 -14.45
C ILE A 247 20.07 -1.50 -13.03
N VAL A 248 19.49 -0.44 -12.52
CA VAL A 248 18.85 -0.43 -11.19
C VAL A 248 17.40 -0.88 -11.35
N TYR A 249 17.05 -1.98 -10.70
CA TYR A 249 15.69 -2.48 -10.62
C TYR A 249 15.14 -2.25 -9.21
N SER A 250 14.03 -1.54 -9.09
CA SER A 250 13.30 -1.36 -7.83
C SER A 250 12.31 -2.49 -7.65
N LEU A 251 12.42 -3.26 -6.57
CA LEU A 251 11.51 -4.35 -6.25
C LEU A 251 10.24 -3.83 -5.56
N ASP A 252 9.10 -4.11 -6.13
CA ASP A 252 7.81 -3.92 -5.47
C ASP A 252 7.49 -5.12 -4.56
N VAL A 253 7.83 -4.99 -3.28
CA VAL A 253 7.56 -6.01 -2.26
C VAL A 253 6.06 -6.24 -2.10
N THR A 254 5.24 -5.19 -2.26
CA THR A 254 3.78 -5.29 -2.13
C THR A 254 3.19 -6.12 -3.27
N ALA A 255 3.62 -5.88 -4.51
CA ALA A 255 3.22 -6.69 -5.67
C ALA A 255 3.68 -8.15 -5.52
N MET A 256 4.86 -8.37 -4.94
CA MET A 256 5.40 -9.71 -4.68
C MET A 256 4.52 -10.52 -3.71
N VAL A 257 3.98 -9.87 -2.67
CA VAL A 257 3.08 -10.48 -1.67
C VAL A 257 1.66 -10.59 -2.20
N ALA A 258 1.23 -9.67 -3.06
CA ALA A 258 -0.12 -9.62 -3.57
C ALA A 258 -0.49 -10.94 -4.28
N GLY A 259 -1.62 -11.51 -3.85
CA GLY A 259 -2.15 -12.74 -4.43
C GLY A 259 -1.49 -14.04 -3.99
N THR A 260 -0.48 -14.04 -3.12
CA THR A 260 0.04 -15.26 -2.52
C THR A 260 -0.83 -15.68 -1.33
N LYS A 261 -1.25 -16.95 -1.32
CA LYS A 261 -2.13 -17.52 -0.27
C LYS A 261 -1.36 -18.13 0.87
N TYR A 262 -0.21 -18.66 0.56
CA TYR A 262 0.64 -19.38 1.47
C TYR A 262 2.05 -18.81 1.43
N ARG A 263 2.72 -18.84 2.56
CA ARG A 263 4.13 -18.45 2.68
C ARG A 263 5.00 -19.09 1.59
N GLY A 264 4.76 -20.35 1.27
CA GLY A 264 5.52 -21.08 0.24
C GLY A 264 5.36 -20.53 -1.17
N GLU A 265 4.17 -20.03 -1.55
CA GLU A 265 3.95 -19.42 -2.88
C GLU A 265 4.73 -18.12 -3.04
N PHE A 266 4.79 -17.31 -1.97
CA PHE A 266 5.59 -16.10 -1.97
C PHE A 266 7.11 -16.40 -1.99
N GLU A 267 7.56 -17.38 -1.20
CA GLU A 267 8.95 -17.82 -1.21
C GLU A 267 9.36 -18.38 -2.59
N GLU A 268 8.49 -19.15 -3.24
CA GLU A 268 8.72 -19.67 -4.58
C GLU A 268 8.78 -18.55 -5.62
N ARG A 269 7.84 -17.59 -5.57
CA ARG A 269 7.84 -16.41 -6.43
C ARG A 269 9.12 -15.58 -6.24
N ALA A 270 9.48 -15.29 -5.00
CA ALA A 270 10.70 -14.55 -4.67
C ALA A 270 11.94 -15.27 -5.21
N LYS A 271 12.00 -16.60 -5.06
CA LYS A 271 13.11 -17.41 -5.58
C LYS A 271 13.23 -17.27 -7.09
N ILE A 272 12.13 -17.41 -7.84
CA ILE A 272 12.12 -17.29 -9.31
C ILE A 272 12.59 -15.89 -9.74
N VAL A 273 12.06 -14.83 -9.12
CA VAL A 273 12.42 -13.43 -9.42
C VAL A 273 13.91 -13.20 -9.14
N PHE A 274 14.42 -13.62 -8.00
CA PHE A 274 15.82 -13.42 -7.65
C PHE A 274 16.77 -14.28 -8.50
N GLU A 275 16.38 -15.49 -8.89
CA GLU A 275 17.14 -16.32 -9.83
C GLU A 275 17.23 -15.66 -11.21
N GLN A 276 16.12 -15.11 -11.73
CA GLN A 276 16.11 -14.38 -13.00
C GLN A 276 16.97 -13.11 -12.95
N LEU A 277 16.91 -12.33 -11.87
CA LEU A 277 17.75 -11.15 -11.67
C LEU A 277 19.24 -11.51 -11.56
N SER A 278 19.56 -12.57 -10.81
CA SER A 278 20.95 -13.02 -10.61
C SER A 278 21.56 -13.67 -11.85
N ALA A 279 20.76 -14.08 -12.83
CA ALA A 279 21.23 -14.56 -14.12
C ALA A 279 21.71 -13.43 -15.05
N LYS A 280 21.45 -12.18 -14.69
CA LYS A 280 21.91 -10.98 -15.40
C LYS A 280 23.09 -10.37 -14.65
N ASP A 281 24.22 -10.23 -15.31
CA ASP A 281 25.46 -9.75 -14.67
C ASP A 281 25.47 -8.23 -14.36
N ASN A 282 24.49 -7.49 -14.89
CA ASN A 282 24.45 -6.03 -14.85
C ASN A 282 23.34 -5.46 -13.96
N VAL A 283 22.83 -6.22 -13.00
CA VAL A 283 21.73 -5.80 -12.15
C VAL A 283 22.20 -5.23 -10.82
N ILE A 284 21.59 -4.12 -10.41
CA ILE A 284 21.56 -3.61 -9.04
C ILE A 284 20.10 -3.69 -8.59
N LEU A 285 19.81 -4.50 -7.58
CA LEU A 285 18.48 -4.64 -7.01
C LEU A 285 18.30 -3.63 -5.88
N PHE A 286 17.37 -2.71 -6.04
CA PHE A 286 16.93 -1.82 -4.97
C PHE A 286 15.68 -2.36 -4.29
N ILE A 287 15.68 -2.39 -2.97
CA ILE A 287 14.56 -2.84 -2.15
C ILE A 287 14.26 -1.76 -1.13
N ASP A 288 13.16 -1.02 -1.36
CA ASP A 288 12.68 -0.09 -0.36
C ASP A 288 12.02 -0.85 0.79
N GLU A 289 12.09 -0.30 2.01
CA GLU A 289 11.59 -0.93 3.23
C GLU A 289 12.04 -2.41 3.35
N ILE A 290 13.34 -2.65 3.11
CA ILE A 290 13.91 -4.02 3.03
C ILE A 290 13.64 -4.86 4.29
N HIS A 291 13.35 -4.23 5.43
CA HIS A 291 12.95 -4.91 6.66
C HIS A 291 11.66 -5.73 6.50
N MET A 292 10.77 -5.37 5.57
CA MET A 292 9.56 -6.12 5.30
C MET A 292 9.83 -7.55 4.85
N ILE A 293 10.95 -7.77 4.16
CA ILE A 293 11.36 -9.09 3.66
C ILE A 293 12.40 -9.78 4.56
N MET A 294 12.95 -9.05 5.53
CA MET A 294 13.94 -9.54 6.47
C MET A 294 13.33 -10.07 7.77
N GLY A 295 12.01 -10.22 7.82
CA GLY A 295 11.19 -10.52 8.97
C GLY A 295 11.85 -11.32 10.04
N ALA A 296 12.20 -10.67 11.13
CA ALA A 296 12.73 -11.30 12.33
C ALA A 296 11.69 -12.26 12.92
N GLY A 297 12.09 -13.50 13.11
CA GLY A 297 11.31 -14.48 13.86
C GLY A 297 11.03 -13.98 15.28
N SER A 298 9.95 -13.25 15.49
CA SER A 298 9.41 -12.93 16.80
C SER A 298 7.95 -13.35 16.90
N ALA A 299 7.70 -14.20 17.85
CA ALA A 299 6.47 -14.54 18.55
C ALA A 299 5.15 -14.09 17.91
N GLY A 300 4.67 -14.83 16.88
CA GLY A 300 3.35 -14.55 16.30
C GLY A 300 3.19 -14.85 14.83
N GLY A 301 3.84 -15.87 14.33
CA GLY A 301 3.29 -16.73 13.25
C GLY A 301 3.06 -16.14 11.88
N SER A 302 3.88 -15.26 11.31
CA SER A 302 3.86 -15.04 9.85
C SER A 302 4.98 -14.13 9.31
N ASN A 303 6.19 -14.22 9.84
CA ASN A 303 7.30 -13.47 9.24
C ASN A 303 7.96 -14.29 8.14
N ILE A 304 7.92 -13.75 6.93
CA ILE A 304 8.44 -14.34 5.70
C ILE A 304 9.96 -14.12 5.70
N ASP A 305 10.72 -15.19 5.73
CA ASP A 305 12.18 -15.12 5.78
C ASP A 305 12.81 -15.24 4.37
N ILE A 306 12.57 -14.22 3.54
CA ILE A 306 13.24 -14.08 2.23
C ILE A 306 14.74 -13.83 2.39
N ALA A 307 15.17 -13.35 3.55
CA ALA A 307 16.59 -13.15 3.82
C ALA A 307 17.41 -14.40 3.52
N ASN A 308 16.86 -15.58 3.81
CA ASN A 308 17.55 -16.84 3.52
C ASN A 308 17.68 -17.15 2.03
N LEU A 309 16.80 -16.62 1.18
CA LEU A 309 16.90 -16.74 -0.28
C LEU A 309 17.92 -15.74 -0.85
N LEU A 310 17.99 -14.53 -0.28
CA LEU A 310 18.94 -13.50 -0.71
C LEU A 310 20.38 -13.79 -0.26
N LYS A 311 20.58 -14.32 0.94
CA LYS A 311 21.92 -14.59 1.50
C LYS A 311 22.89 -15.33 0.56
N PRO A 312 22.50 -16.41 -0.14
CA PRO A 312 23.38 -17.10 -1.08
C PRO A 312 23.76 -16.26 -2.30
N LEU A 313 22.80 -15.48 -2.84
CA LEU A 313 22.99 -14.65 -4.04
C LEU A 313 23.94 -13.48 -3.76
N LEU A 314 23.77 -12.84 -2.60
CA LEU A 314 24.65 -11.77 -2.13
C LEU A 314 26.06 -12.29 -1.77
N ALA A 315 26.16 -13.54 -1.27
CA ALA A 315 27.45 -14.14 -0.92
C ALA A 315 28.32 -14.44 -2.15
N GLY A 316 27.67 -14.82 -3.25
CA GLY A 316 28.36 -15.14 -4.51
C GLY A 316 28.79 -13.92 -5.33
N GLY A 317 28.39 -12.71 -4.94
CA GLY A 317 28.59 -11.49 -5.73
C GLY A 317 27.82 -11.51 -7.06
N LYS A 318 26.85 -12.43 -7.20
CA LYS A 318 26.04 -12.58 -8.40
C LYS A 318 24.95 -11.51 -8.54
N LEU A 319 24.58 -10.89 -7.42
CA LEU A 319 23.58 -9.83 -7.38
C LEU A 319 24.11 -8.72 -6.48
N LEU A 320 24.11 -7.49 -6.98
CA LEU A 320 24.32 -6.29 -6.18
C LEU A 320 22.97 -5.86 -5.60
N CYS A 321 22.97 -5.48 -4.31
CA CYS A 321 21.74 -5.09 -3.64
C CYS A 321 21.92 -3.78 -2.88
N MET A 322 20.94 -2.91 -3.02
CA MET A 322 20.74 -1.72 -2.19
C MET A 322 19.43 -1.90 -1.44
N GLY A 323 19.44 -1.80 -0.12
CA GLY A 323 18.23 -1.80 0.69
C GLY A 323 18.05 -0.45 1.37
N ALA A 324 16.82 -0.01 1.56
CA ALA A 324 16.50 1.17 2.38
C ALA A 324 15.66 0.76 3.59
N THR A 325 15.90 1.38 4.73
CA THR A 325 15.16 1.12 5.98
C THR A 325 15.29 2.30 6.95
N THR A 326 14.50 2.28 8.03
CA THR A 326 14.65 3.26 9.13
C THR A 326 15.73 2.84 10.13
N SER A 327 16.13 3.76 11.01
CA SER A 327 17.13 3.50 12.06
C SER A 327 16.64 2.45 13.07
N GLU A 328 15.35 2.48 13.40
CA GLU A 328 14.73 1.55 14.34
C GLU A 328 14.69 0.14 13.77
N GLU A 329 14.15 -0.01 12.57
CA GLU A 329 14.02 -1.30 11.88
C GLU A 329 15.36 -1.93 11.52
N TYR A 330 16.37 -1.09 11.20
CA TYR A 330 17.75 -1.57 11.05
C TYR A 330 18.26 -2.26 12.31
N ARG A 331 18.07 -1.66 13.49
CA ARG A 331 18.48 -2.25 14.77
C ARG A 331 17.72 -3.54 15.09
N GLU A 332 16.43 -3.55 14.78
CA GLU A 332 15.58 -4.69 15.09
C GLU A 332 15.81 -5.90 14.18
N ASN A 333 16.05 -5.67 12.90
CA ASN A 333 16.05 -6.72 11.88
C ASN A 333 17.46 -7.02 11.34
N PHE A 334 18.30 -6.00 11.11
CA PHE A 334 19.61 -6.17 10.49
C PHE A 334 20.75 -6.42 11.49
N GLU A 335 20.79 -5.68 12.60
CA GLU A 335 21.86 -5.81 13.58
C GLU A 335 21.89 -7.20 14.26
N LYS A 336 20.78 -7.89 14.28
CA LYS A 336 20.66 -9.24 14.84
C LYS A 336 21.20 -10.32 13.89
N ASP A 337 21.26 -10.07 12.59
CA ASP A 337 21.74 -11.02 11.58
C ASP A 337 23.21 -10.75 11.16
N ARG A 338 24.15 -11.44 11.82
CA ARG A 338 25.57 -11.33 11.53
C ARG A 338 25.95 -11.69 10.09
N ALA A 339 25.15 -12.50 9.39
CA ALA A 339 25.43 -12.91 8.02
C ALA A 339 25.11 -11.78 7.04
N LEU A 340 24.07 -11.00 7.27
CA LEU A 340 23.73 -9.82 6.50
C LEU A 340 24.69 -8.66 6.80
N GLN A 341 25.00 -8.40 8.07
CA GLN A 341 25.97 -7.35 8.45
C GLN A 341 27.33 -7.48 7.73
N ARG A 342 27.78 -8.72 7.50
CA ARG A 342 29.04 -8.96 6.78
C ARG A 342 28.97 -8.70 5.29
N ARG A 343 27.77 -8.59 4.72
CA ARG A 343 27.53 -8.42 3.28
C ARG A 343 27.09 -7.03 2.89
N PHE A 344 26.46 -6.32 3.81
CA PHE A 344 26.01 -4.96 3.60
C PHE A 344 26.94 -3.93 4.27
N GLN A 345 27.20 -2.83 3.56
CA GLN A 345 27.76 -1.63 4.14
C GLN A 345 26.61 -0.70 4.52
N LYS A 346 26.61 -0.23 5.76
CA LYS A 346 25.66 0.78 6.22
C LYS A 346 26.10 2.15 5.72
N VAL A 347 25.19 2.86 5.09
CA VAL A 347 25.27 4.28 4.74
C VAL A 347 24.13 4.99 5.45
N VAL A 348 24.43 6.01 6.23
CA VAL A 348 23.42 6.76 7.00
C VAL A 348 23.05 8.02 6.23
N ILE A 349 21.75 8.21 6.00
CA ILE A 349 21.21 9.40 5.35
C ILE A 349 20.52 10.25 6.40
N GLU A 350 21.10 11.39 6.66
CA GLU A 350 20.54 12.38 7.56
C GLU A 350 19.56 13.29 6.80
N GLN A 351 18.66 13.94 7.55
CA GLN A 351 17.83 14.97 6.94
C GLN A 351 18.71 16.12 6.44
N PRO A 352 18.39 16.70 5.28
CA PRO A 352 19.14 17.85 4.76
C PRO A 352 18.99 19.05 5.70
N SER A 353 19.99 19.93 5.68
CA SER A 353 19.91 21.20 6.38
C SER A 353 18.75 22.05 5.85
N LYS A 354 18.39 23.10 6.57
CA LYS A 354 17.37 24.05 6.09
C LYS A 354 17.75 24.68 4.77
N GLU A 355 19.02 25.08 4.63
CA GLU A 355 19.56 25.67 3.43
C GLU A 355 19.54 24.69 2.25
N ASP A 356 19.96 23.44 2.48
CA ASP A 356 19.90 22.40 1.45
C ASP A 356 18.46 22.08 1.07
N THR A 357 17.54 22.07 2.05
CA THR A 357 16.11 21.86 1.78
C THR A 357 15.54 22.96 0.88
N LYS A 358 15.93 24.22 1.07
CA LYS A 358 15.55 25.35 0.18
C LYS A 358 16.06 25.12 -1.23
N LEU A 359 17.30 24.64 -1.39
CA LEU A 359 17.86 24.31 -2.69
C LEU A 359 17.10 23.15 -3.35
N ILE A 360 16.76 22.11 -2.58
CA ILE A 360 15.97 20.97 -3.08
C ILE A 360 14.62 21.43 -3.59
N VAL A 361 13.87 22.19 -2.78
CA VAL A 361 12.53 22.68 -3.14
C VAL A 361 12.58 23.59 -4.38
N LYS A 362 13.57 24.49 -4.48
CA LYS A 362 13.79 25.33 -5.66
C LYS A 362 14.14 24.51 -6.89
N GLY A 363 14.94 23.48 -6.75
CA GLY A 363 15.28 22.61 -7.88
C GLY A 363 14.12 21.76 -8.37
N LEU A 364 13.16 21.44 -7.49
CA LEU A 364 11.92 20.74 -7.84
C LEU A 364 10.83 21.68 -8.38
N LYS A 365 10.98 22.99 -8.24
CA LYS A 365 10.01 24.03 -8.64
C LYS A 365 9.39 23.76 -10.01
N LYS A 366 10.22 23.57 -11.02
CA LYS A 366 9.78 23.39 -12.41
C LYS A 366 8.84 22.20 -12.57
N TYR A 367 9.09 21.09 -11.89
CA TYR A 367 8.28 19.86 -11.97
C TYR A 367 6.90 20.07 -11.34
N TYR A 368 6.86 20.77 -10.20
CA TYR A 368 5.59 21.11 -9.53
C TYR A 368 4.81 22.19 -10.31
N GLU A 369 5.49 23.13 -10.97
CA GLU A 369 4.87 24.12 -11.87
C GLU A 369 4.21 23.44 -13.07
N GLU A 370 4.91 22.52 -13.73
CA GLU A 370 4.37 21.75 -14.86
C GLU A 370 3.18 20.87 -14.44
N PHE A 371 3.25 20.21 -13.28
CA PHE A 371 2.20 19.33 -12.79
C PHE A 371 0.93 20.09 -12.37
N HIS A 372 1.09 21.17 -11.62
CA HIS A 372 -0.04 21.96 -11.12
C HIS A 372 -0.54 23.01 -12.12
N GLY A 373 0.28 23.42 -13.08
CA GLY A 373 -0.03 24.48 -14.02
C GLY A 373 -0.05 25.87 -13.37
N ASN A 374 0.76 26.08 -12.32
CA ASN A 374 0.87 27.32 -11.54
C ASN A 374 2.35 27.72 -11.43
N GLU A 375 2.62 28.98 -11.19
CA GLU A 375 3.97 29.49 -10.92
C GLU A 375 4.20 29.63 -9.41
N TYR A 376 5.37 29.22 -8.91
CA TYR A 376 5.78 29.41 -7.52
C TYR A 376 6.72 30.58 -7.37
N ASP A 377 6.45 31.48 -6.43
CA ASP A 377 7.42 32.47 -6.00
C ASP A 377 8.57 31.82 -5.24
N ASP A 378 9.81 32.21 -5.53
CA ASP A 378 10.98 31.66 -4.82
C ASP A 378 10.96 31.97 -3.33
N ASP A 379 10.41 33.12 -2.96
CA ASP A 379 10.20 33.55 -1.59
C ASP A 379 9.14 32.66 -0.87
N ALA A 380 8.09 32.25 -1.60
CA ALA A 380 7.09 31.32 -1.06
C ALA A 380 7.67 29.92 -0.84
N LEU A 381 8.59 29.47 -1.71
CA LEU A 381 9.29 28.20 -1.53
C LEU A 381 10.21 28.21 -0.30
N ASP A 382 11.00 29.27 -0.12
CA ASP A 382 11.83 29.45 1.06
C ASP A 382 10.98 29.49 2.34
N TYR A 383 9.86 30.21 2.29
CA TYR A 383 8.92 30.32 3.39
C TYR A 383 8.23 28.99 3.73
N ALA A 384 7.93 28.15 2.73
CA ALA A 384 7.40 26.83 2.95
C ALA A 384 8.34 25.95 3.80
N VAL A 385 9.66 26.03 3.55
CA VAL A 385 10.67 25.35 4.36
C VAL A 385 10.69 25.87 5.81
N ASP A 386 10.61 27.18 5.97
CA ASP A 386 10.61 27.82 7.28
C ASP A 386 9.39 27.40 8.11
N LEU A 387 8.21 27.38 7.48
CA LEU A 387 6.98 26.93 8.14
C LEU A 387 6.96 25.41 8.40
N ALA A 388 7.54 24.62 7.50
CA ALA A 388 7.67 23.17 7.69
C ALA A 388 8.47 22.86 8.97
N GLU A 389 9.59 23.52 9.18
CA GLU A 389 10.39 23.36 10.40
C GLU A 389 9.64 23.79 11.67
N ARG A 390 8.91 24.89 11.57
CA ARG A 390 8.20 25.47 12.71
C ARG A 390 6.98 24.69 13.15
N TYR A 391 6.24 24.07 12.22
CA TYR A 391 4.92 23.50 12.51
C TYR A 391 4.79 22.01 12.24
N MET A 392 5.73 21.36 11.51
CA MET A 392 5.63 19.94 11.15
C MET A 392 6.70 19.08 11.85
N HIS A 393 6.64 18.99 13.17
CA HIS A 393 7.64 18.29 13.99
C HIS A 393 7.62 16.76 13.85
N GLY A 394 6.54 16.16 13.33
CA GLY A 394 6.40 14.71 13.15
C GLY A 394 6.95 14.17 11.82
N LYS A 395 7.50 15.04 10.98
CA LYS A 395 8.06 14.67 9.66
C LYS A 395 9.45 15.28 9.48
N TYR A 396 10.23 14.69 8.56
CA TYR A 396 11.60 15.13 8.27
C TYR A 396 11.67 15.87 6.93
N ASN A 397 12.69 16.74 6.77
CA ASN A 397 13.04 17.34 5.50
C ASN A 397 13.67 16.28 4.57
N PRO A 398 13.46 16.37 3.22
CA PRO A 398 12.71 17.44 2.52
C PRO A 398 11.20 17.17 2.44
N ASP A 399 10.71 15.97 2.79
CA ASP A 399 9.33 15.50 2.59
C ASP A 399 8.28 16.47 3.15
N ARG A 400 8.49 16.97 4.39
CA ARG A 400 7.55 17.92 5.00
C ARG A 400 7.45 19.27 4.26
N ALA A 401 8.53 19.75 3.65
CA ALA A 401 8.50 20.97 2.87
C ALA A 401 7.86 20.73 1.49
N ILE A 402 8.15 19.58 0.87
CA ILE A 402 7.54 19.11 -0.38
C ILE A 402 6.03 18.96 -0.23
N ASP A 403 5.55 18.36 0.86
CA ASP A 403 4.12 18.24 1.15
C ASP A 403 3.41 19.61 1.15
N ILE A 404 4.05 20.64 1.70
CA ILE A 404 3.46 21.98 1.75
C ILE A 404 3.32 22.57 0.35
N ILE A 405 4.38 22.51 -0.47
CA ILE A 405 4.34 23.09 -1.82
C ILE A 405 3.37 22.33 -2.73
N ASP A 406 3.29 21.02 -2.60
CA ASP A 406 2.35 20.19 -3.36
C ASP A 406 0.90 20.52 -2.99
N VAL A 407 0.58 20.61 -1.71
CA VAL A 407 -0.76 21.00 -1.23
C VAL A 407 -1.09 22.45 -1.67
N ALA A 408 -0.15 23.39 -1.61
CA ALA A 408 -0.35 24.78 -2.07
C ALA A 408 -0.68 24.80 -3.56
N GLY A 409 0.07 24.06 -4.39
CA GLY A 409 -0.15 23.94 -5.83
C GLY A 409 -1.51 23.35 -6.17
N ALA A 410 -1.83 22.21 -5.55
CA ALA A 410 -3.11 21.53 -5.77
C ALA A 410 -4.31 22.42 -5.40
N ARG A 411 -4.24 23.16 -4.28
CA ARG A 411 -5.32 24.05 -3.83
C ARG A 411 -5.49 25.24 -4.78
N THR A 412 -4.39 25.88 -5.19
CA THR A 412 -4.43 27.00 -6.13
C THR A 412 -5.07 26.59 -7.45
N LYS A 413 -4.73 25.42 -7.97
CA LYS A 413 -5.34 24.84 -9.18
C LYS A 413 -6.85 24.60 -9.01
N LEU A 414 -7.28 24.01 -7.89
CA LEU A 414 -8.69 23.71 -7.63
C LEU A 414 -9.56 24.96 -7.45
N HIS A 415 -9.04 25.98 -6.79
CA HIS A 415 -9.78 27.21 -6.52
C HIS A 415 -9.73 28.22 -7.68
N LYS A 416 -9.12 27.85 -8.82
CA LYS A 416 -8.95 28.75 -10.01
C LYS A 416 -8.45 30.15 -9.63
N SER A 417 -7.61 30.23 -8.62
CA SER A 417 -6.97 31.48 -8.23
C SER A 417 -5.88 31.88 -9.24
N THR A 418 -5.21 32.97 -9.05
CA THR A 418 -4.34 33.68 -10.00
C THR A 418 -3.25 32.87 -10.72
N GLY A 419 -3.14 31.57 -10.49
CA GLY A 419 -2.07 30.73 -11.05
C GLY A 419 -0.69 30.97 -10.44
N LYS A 420 -0.61 31.83 -9.42
CA LYS A 420 0.61 32.18 -8.71
C LYS A 420 0.54 31.77 -7.25
N ILE A 421 1.57 31.08 -6.78
CA ILE A 421 1.66 30.57 -5.41
C ILE A 421 2.61 31.46 -4.65
N ASP A 422 2.03 32.27 -3.77
CA ASP A 422 2.69 33.22 -2.88
C ASP A 422 2.75 32.69 -1.45
N ARG A 423 3.28 33.49 -0.51
CA ARG A 423 3.32 33.15 0.92
C ARG A 423 1.94 32.84 1.51
N GLY A 424 0.90 33.59 1.13
CA GLY A 424 -0.46 33.36 1.62
C GLY A 424 -1.03 32.00 1.19
N ALA A 425 -0.72 31.54 -0.02
CA ALA A 425 -1.09 30.19 -0.47
C ALA A 425 -0.37 29.10 0.35
N VAL A 426 0.90 29.32 0.70
CA VAL A 426 1.70 28.43 1.54
C VAL A 426 1.14 28.38 2.97
N GLU A 427 0.80 29.53 3.58
CA GLU A 427 0.17 29.59 4.91
C GLU A 427 -1.15 28.83 4.98
N GLN A 428 -1.99 28.98 3.95
CA GLN A 428 -3.23 28.22 3.84
C GLN A 428 -2.99 26.71 3.73
N ALA A 429 -1.93 26.28 3.03
CA ALA A 429 -1.55 24.88 2.94
C ALA A 429 -1.10 24.35 4.31
N VAL A 430 -0.24 25.08 5.01
CA VAL A 430 0.21 24.74 6.38
C VAL A 430 -0.96 24.66 7.34
N SER A 431 -1.84 25.66 7.35
CA SER A 431 -3.06 25.65 8.17
C SER A 431 -3.91 24.41 7.94
N LYS A 432 -4.04 24.00 6.67
CA LYS A 432 -4.80 22.80 6.32
C LYS A 432 -4.14 21.50 6.80
N ILE A 433 -2.82 21.39 6.65
CA ILE A 433 -2.06 20.20 7.05
C ILE A 433 -2.03 20.06 8.56
N THR A 434 -1.70 21.16 9.27
CA THR A 434 -1.47 21.18 10.72
C THR A 434 -2.75 21.39 11.53
N ARG A 435 -3.83 21.87 10.90
CA ARG A 435 -5.08 22.33 11.53
C ARG A 435 -4.88 23.50 12.48
N ILE A 436 -3.82 24.28 12.32
CA ILE A 436 -3.57 25.52 13.05
C ILE A 436 -4.30 26.66 12.32
N PRO A 437 -5.08 27.52 13.00
CA PRO A 437 -5.70 28.69 12.40
C PRO A 437 -4.67 29.64 11.76
N LEU A 438 -5.02 30.27 10.64
CA LEU A 438 -4.14 31.20 9.89
C LEU A 438 -3.61 32.33 10.76
N ASP A 439 -4.48 32.93 11.58
CA ASP A 439 -4.13 34.05 12.49
C ASP A 439 -2.98 33.70 13.46
N MET A 440 -2.78 32.41 13.75
CA MET A 440 -1.68 31.94 14.60
C MET A 440 -0.40 31.68 13.81
N ILE A 441 -0.49 31.48 12.50
CA ILE A 441 0.66 31.30 11.61
C ILE A 441 1.27 32.66 11.34
N ASP A 442 0.45 33.69 11.00
CA ASP A 442 0.85 35.07 10.73
C ASP A 442 1.36 35.82 11.97
N ALA A 443 0.78 35.58 13.14
CA ALA A 443 1.01 36.40 14.35
C ALA A 443 2.42 36.33 14.95
N LYS A 444 3.36 35.55 14.37
CA LYS A 444 4.74 35.40 14.89
C LYS A 444 5.81 36.10 14.05
N GLU A 445 5.46 36.88 13.04
CA GLU A 445 6.39 37.69 12.29
C GLU A 445 6.49 39.17 12.79
N ASN A 446 5.74 39.52 13.84
CA ASN A 446 5.82 40.86 14.49
C ASN A 446 6.49 40.79 15.85
#